data_6f30ab28e19ef12cd1c420e3a451c149
#
_entry.id   6f30ab28e19ef12cd1c420e3a451c149
#
_cell.length_a   1.000
_cell.length_b   1.000
_cell.length_c   1.000
_cell.angle_alpha   90.00
_cell.angle_beta   90.00
_cell.angle_gamma   90.00
#
_symmetry.space_group_name_H-M   'P 1'
#
loop_
_entity.id
_entity.type
_entity.pdbx_description
1 polymer ?
#
loop_
_entity_poly.entity_id
_entity_poly.type
_entity_poly.pdbx_seq_one_letter_code
_entity_poly.pdbx_strand_id
1 'polypeptide(L)'
;MKRKYHLGVIYLIISAFFFALMAVFIRLAGDVPTIEKAVFRNVVAFIMAGVALIRSKEKISVPKKAWFPVIMRALLGMVGIVCNFYAIDRLLLSDASILNKMSPFFAVVGSLFILKEKFTVPQGLAVFIAFIGGMFVVKPTFSNMEFFPAAIGLLGGVGAGLAYSFLRKAGTYGVKGPFVILFFSGSSLIVFTPIMVMNYVHLSGYQLLMLVLCGASAAFGQFAITAAYYHAPAKQISVFDYTQLLFSTAFGFFIFGMVPDVTSIIGYVIIVAMALWMFFYNKNRDT
;
A
#
# COMPACT_ATOMS: atom_id res chain seq x y z
N MET A 1 20.95 14.06 -4.93
CA MET A 1 19.81 13.26 -5.44
C MET A 1 19.96 11.77 -5.15
N LYS A 2 21.11 11.14 -5.41
CA LYS A 2 21.38 9.70 -5.19
C LYS A 2 20.97 9.18 -3.80
N ARG A 3 21.38 9.85 -2.71
CA ARG A 3 21.03 9.42 -1.33
C ARG A 3 19.53 9.38 -1.07
N LYS A 4 18.74 10.30 -1.64
CA LYS A 4 17.28 10.34 -1.48
C LYS A 4 16.61 9.17 -2.20
N TYR A 5 17.07 8.80 -3.40
CA TYR A 5 16.56 7.65 -4.13
C TYR A 5 16.76 6.33 -3.36
N HIS A 6 17.99 6.06 -2.89
CA HIS A 6 18.25 4.84 -2.12
C HIS A 6 17.39 4.74 -0.86
N LEU A 7 17.20 5.87 -0.15
CA LEU A 7 16.29 5.91 1.00
C LEU A 7 14.84 5.61 0.59
N GLY A 8 14.38 6.13 -0.54
CA GLY A 8 13.06 5.84 -1.07
C GLY A 8 12.83 4.34 -1.33
N VAL A 9 13.82 3.68 -1.96
CA VAL A 9 13.78 2.22 -2.21
C VAL A 9 13.76 1.44 -0.89
N ILE A 10 14.66 1.75 0.05
CA ILE A 10 14.74 1.07 1.36
C ILE A 10 13.41 1.20 2.09
N TYR A 11 12.86 2.41 2.18
CA TYR A 11 11.57 2.63 2.85
C TYR A 11 10.42 1.88 2.17
N LEU A 12 10.42 1.76 0.84
CA LEU A 12 9.38 1.01 0.16
C LEU A 12 9.47 -0.50 0.41
N ILE A 13 10.69 -1.06 0.45
CA ILE A 13 10.90 -2.47 0.81
C ILE A 13 10.50 -2.72 2.28
N ILE A 14 10.83 -1.81 3.20
CA ILE A 14 10.37 -1.88 4.60
C ILE A 14 8.85 -1.84 4.67
N SER A 15 8.22 -0.96 3.90
CA SER A 15 6.75 -0.90 3.80
C SER A 15 6.16 -2.21 3.32
N ALA A 16 6.74 -2.79 2.26
CA ALA A 16 6.32 -4.07 1.70
C ALA A 16 6.41 -5.21 2.72
N PHE A 17 7.47 -5.26 3.52
CA PHE A 17 7.63 -6.21 4.63
C PHE A 17 6.52 -6.07 5.66
N PHE A 18 6.28 -4.85 6.16
CA PHE A 18 5.28 -4.62 7.19
C PHE A 18 3.84 -4.82 6.69
N PHE A 19 3.53 -4.52 5.44
CA PHE A 19 2.22 -4.82 4.87
C PHE A 19 2.03 -6.33 4.64
N ALA A 20 3.08 -7.07 4.32
CA ALA A 20 3.02 -8.53 4.28
C ALA A 20 2.79 -9.11 5.70
N LEU A 21 3.48 -8.58 6.71
CA LEU A 21 3.30 -8.97 8.11
C LEU A 21 1.89 -8.61 8.62
N MET A 22 1.35 -7.45 8.24
CA MET A 22 -0.04 -7.08 8.49
C MET A 22 -1.00 -8.16 7.96
N ALA A 23 -0.79 -8.65 6.73
CA ALA A 23 -1.63 -9.69 6.15
C ALA A 23 -1.57 -11.02 6.93
N VAL A 24 -0.42 -11.37 7.52
CA VAL A 24 -0.30 -12.50 8.43
C VAL A 24 -1.21 -12.34 9.64
N PHE A 25 -1.16 -11.19 10.31
CA PHE A 25 -2.00 -10.95 11.50
C PHE A 25 -3.49 -10.89 11.16
N ILE A 26 -3.86 -10.34 10.00
CA ILE A 26 -5.25 -10.40 9.49
C ILE A 26 -5.71 -11.85 9.35
N ARG A 27 -4.87 -12.73 8.80
CA ARG A 27 -5.19 -14.14 8.63
C ARG A 27 -5.30 -14.87 9.96
N LEU A 28 -4.39 -14.59 10.90
CA LEU A 28 -4.41 -15.16 12.25
C LEU A 28 -5.61 -14.70 13.09
N ALA A 29 -6.14 -13.49 12.84
CA ALA A 29 -7.36 -13.01 13.49
C ALA A 29 -8.62 -13.80 13.08
N GLY A 30 -8.59 -14.54 11.96
CA GLY A 30 -9.72 -15.37 11.49
C GLY A 30 -10.93 -14.56 11.06
N ASP A 31 -12.12 -15.08 11.37
CA ASP A 31 -13.42 -14.51 10.96
C ASP A 31 -13.76 -13.26 11.79
N VAL A 32 -13.09 -12.17 11.48
CA VAL A 32 -13.41 -10.83 11.98
C VAL A 32 -13.91 -10.00 10.80
N PRO A 33 -14.99 -9.22 10.96
CA PRO A 33 -15.50 -8.36 9.89
C PRO A 33 -14.42 -7.41 9.35
N THR A 34 -14.41 -7.23 8.05
CA THR A 34 -13.41 -6.45 7.33
C THR A 34 -13.34 -4.99 7.81
N ILE A 35 -14.49 -4.42 8.17
CA ILE A 35 -14.57 -3.05 8.71
C ILE A 35 -13.88 -2.94 10.07
N GLU A 36 -14.02 -3.93 10.95
CA GLU A 36 -13.32 -3.98 12.24
C GLU A 36 -11.80 -4.03 12.03
N LYS A 37 -11.32 -4.90 11.12
CA LYS A 37 -9.90 -4.94 10.71
C LYS A 37 -9.40 -3.57 10.24
N ALA A 38 -10.21 -2.85 9.45
CA ALA A 38 -9.87 -1.52 8.97
C ALA A 38 -9.83 -0.47 10.09
N VAL A 39 -10.76 -0.52 11.04
CA VAL A 39 -10.78 0.40 12.20
C VAL A 39 -9.55 0.18 13.06
N PHE A 40 -9.23 -1.05 13.47
CA PHE A 40 -8.04 -1.33 14.28
C PHE A 40 -6.74 -0.89 13.59
N ARG A 41 -6.62 -1.18 12.28
CA ARG A 41 -5.51 -0.69 11.46
C ARG A 41 -5.35 0.83 11.55
N ASN A 42 -6.44 1.58 11.44
CA ASN A 42 -6.40 3.04 11.43
C ASN A 42 -6.26 3.64 12.83
N VAL A 43 -6.83 3.02 13.88
CA VAL A 43 -6.66 3.46 15.28
C VAL A 43 -5.18 3.47 15.66
N VAL A 44 -4.47 2.37 15.43
CA VAL A 44 -3.04 2.30 15.77
C VAL A 44 -2.22 3.28 14.96
N ALA A 45 -2.49 3.41 13.65
CA ALA A 45 -1.80 4.39 12.80
C ALA A 45 -2.07 5.84 13.24
N PHE A 46 -3.30 6.14 13.66
CA PHE A 46 -3.70 7.46 14.17
C PHE A 46 -2.95 7.80 15.47
N ILE A 47 -2.92 6.87 16.43
CA ILE A 47 -2.21 7.04 17.70
C ILE A 47 -0.72 7.24 17.45
N MET A 48 -0.08 6.37 16.65
CA MET A 48 1.34 6.47 16.35
C MET A 48 1.69 7.79 15.64
N ALA A 49 0.86 8.22 14.70
CA ALA A 49 1.06 9.49 14.00
C ALA A 49 0.88 10.68 14.93
N GLY A 50 -0.11 10.65 15.83
CA GLY A 50 -0.31 11.65 16.86
C GLY A 50 0.88 11.76 17.81
N VAL A 51 1.37 10.62 18.32
CA VAL A 51 2.57 10.58 19.17
C VAL A 51 3.81 11.11 18.44
N ALA A 52 4.00 10.74 17.16
CA ALA A 52 5.12 11.24 16.36
C ALA A 52 5.07 12.77 16.18
N LEU A 53 3.88 13.33 15.98
CA LEU A 53 3.70 14.79 15.86
C LEU A 53 3.95 15.51 17.18
N ILE A 54 3.43 15.00 18.29
CA ILE A 54 3.63 15.59 19.62
C ILE A 54 5.13 15.58 19.98
N ARG A 55 5.82 14.45 19.75
CA ARG A 55 7.25 14.30 20.06
C ARG A 55 8.16 15.18 19.18
N SER A 56 7.74 15.49 17.97
CA SER A 56 8.54 16.32 17.06
C SER A 56 8.70 17.75 17.55
N LYS A 57 7.86 18.22 18.49
CA LYS A 57 7.80 19.60 19.02
C LYS A 57 7.75 20.69 17.95
N GLU A 58 7.61 20.33 16.70
CA GLU A 58 7.59 21.24 15.59
C GLU A 58 6.14 21.67 15.29
N LYS A 59 5.95 22.94 14.98
CA LYS A 59 4.63 23.45 14.57
C LYS A 59 4.15 22.71 13.30
N ILE A 60 2.90 22.22 13.37
CA ILE A 60 2.23 21.66 12.20
C ILE A 60 1.83 22.83 11.31
N SER A 61 2.50 23.00 10.19
CA SER A 61 2.15 23.98 9.19
C SER A 61 1.71 23.27 7.92
N VAL A 62 0.47 23.50 7.51
CA VAL A 62 -0.07 22.98 6.26
C VAL A 62 -0.36 24.18 5.35
N PRO A 63 0.48 24.44 4.34
CA PRO A 63 0.24 25.53 3.40
C PRO A 63 -1.13 25.39 2.72
N LYS A 64 -1.81 26.50 2.45
CA LYS A 64 -3.14 26.47 1.81
C LYS A 64 -3.17 25.60 0.53
N LYS A 65 -2.11 25.66 -0.28
CA LYS A 65 -1.96 24.85 -1.52
C LYS A 65 -1.83 23.34 -1.26
N ALA A 66 -1.47 22.94 -0.04
CA ALA A 66 -1.26 21.53 0.31
C ALA A 66 -2.55 20.83 0.77
N TRP A 67 -3.59 21.56 1.14
CA TRP A 67 -4.85 20.95 1.61
C TRP A 67 -5.50 20.09 0.54
N PHE A 68 -5.54 20.55 -0.70
CA PHE A 68 -6.11 19.74 -1.79
C PHE A 68 -5.44 18.37 -1.93
N PRO A 69 -4.08 18.26 -2.06
CA PRO A 69 -3.45 16.95 -2.12
C PRO A 69 -3.60 16.13 -0.83
N VAL A 70 -3.64 16.73 0.35
CA VAL A 70 -3.86 16.00 1.61
C VAL A 70 -5.27 15.39 1.67
N ILE A 71 -6.29 16.16 1.30
CA ILE A 71 -7.68 15.70 1.25
C ILE A 71 -7.85 14.60 0.18
N MET A 72 -7.30 14.82 -1.02
CA MET A 72 -7.37 13.82 -2.10
C MET A 72 -6.64 12.53 -1.74
N ARG A 73 -5.49 12.62 -1.02
CA ARG A 73 -4.80 11.45 -0.47
C ARG A 73 -5.70 10.66 0.48
N ALA A 74 -6.44 11.34 1.36
CA ALA A 74 -7.33 10.69 2.30
C ALA A 74 -8.54 10.06 1.59
N LEU A 75 -9.23 10.80 0.74
CA LEU A 75 -10.41 10.32 0.02
C LEU A 75 -10.09 9.13 -0.89
N LEU A 76 -9.08 9.26 -1.75
CA LEU A 76 -8.68 8.19 -2.66
C LEU A 76 -8.14 6.97 -1.91
N GLY A 77 -7.46 7.19 -0.79
CA GLY A 77 -7.01 6.10 0.07
C GLY A 77 -8.17 5.35 0.72
N MET A 78 -9.22 6.05 1.19
CA MET A 78 -10.44 5.43 1.73
C MET A 78 -11.21 4.68 0.64
N VAL A 79 -11.40 5.28 -0.55
CA VAL A 79 -12.00 4.59 -1.70
C VAL A 79 -11.20 3.34 -2.03
N GLY A 80 -9.86 3.44 -2.07
CA GLY A 80 -8.97 2.31 -2.29
C GLY A 80 -9.22 1.15 -1.30
N ILE A 81 -9.36 1.45 -0.01
CA ILE A 81 -9.63 0.43 1.03
C ILE A 81 -11.00 -0.20 0.85
N VAL A 82 -12.06 0.61 0.73
CA VAL A 82 -13.44 0.11 0.62
C VAL A 82 -13.61 -0.75 -0.63
N CYS A 83 -13.13 -0.28 -1.77
CA CYS A 83 -13.21 -1.02 -3.03
C CYS A 83 -12.41 -2.32 -3.00
N ASN A 84 -11.20 -2.30 -2.39
CA ASN A 84 -10.41 -3.52 -2.24
C ASN A 84 -11.11 -4.53 -1.32
N PHE A 85 -11.72 -4.08 -0.25
CA PHE A 85 -12.46 -4.96 0.67
C PHE A 85 -13.71 -5.54 0.02
N TYR A 86 -14.48 -4.72 -0.72
CA TYR A 86 -15.61 -5.21 -1.50
C TYR A 86 -15.19 -6.29 -2.50
N ALA A 87 -14.05 -6.10 -3.17
CA ALA A 87 -13.51 -7.10 -4.09
C ALA A 87 -13.12 -8.41 -3.37
N ILE A 88 -12.48 -8.32 -2.20
CA ILE A 88 -12.10 -9.50 -1.39
C ILE A 88 -13.32 -10.29 -0.95
N ASP A 89 -14.43 -9.63 -0.62
CA ASP A 89 -15.67 -10.29 -0.19
C ASP A 89 -16.45 -10.96 -1.35
N ARG A 90 -16.16 -10.63 -2.61
CA ARG A 90 -16.93 -11.09 -3.77
C ARG A 90 -16.11 -11.86 -4.80
N LEU A 91 -14.80 -11.70 -4.82
CA LEU A 91 -13.90 -12.39 -5.73
C LEU A 91 -13.02 -13.39 -4.99
N LEU A 92 -12.38 -14.28 -5.76
CA LEU A 92 -11.28 -15.06 -5.22
C LEU A 92 -10.18 -14.10 -4.69
N LEU A 93 -9.58 -14.45 -3.55
CA LEU A 93 -8.56 -13.62 -2.91
C LEU A 93 -7.40 -13.30 -3.84
N SER A 94 -7.03 -14.24 -4.73
CA SER A 94 -6.03 -14.04 -5.78
C SER A 94 -6.43 -12.92 -6.73
N ASP A 95 -7.68 -12.93 -7.20
CA ASP A 95 -8.17 -11.95 -8.17
C ASP A 95 -8.26 -10.55 -7.56
N ALA A 96 -8.81 -10.44 -6.34
CA ALA A 96 -8.82 -9.18 -5.59
C ALA A 96 -7.40 -8.64 -5.32
N SER A 97 -6.46 -9.54 -4.99
CA SER A 97 -5.08 -9.15 -4.70
C SER A 97 -4.38 -8.59 -5.94
N ILE A 98 -4.53 -9.22 -7.12
CA ILE A 98 -3.87 -8.72 -8.33
C ILE A 98 -4.47 -7.39 -8.80
N LEU A 99 -5.77 -7.19 -8.63
CA LEU A 99 -6.41 -5.90 -8.93
C LEU A 99 -5.87 -4.79 -8.03
N ASN A 100 -5.67 -5.05 -6.74
CA ASN A 100 -5.02 -4.12 -5.83
C ASN A 100 -3.56 -3.85 -6.21
N LYS A 101 -2.83 -4.85 -6.68
CA LYS A 101 -1.45 -4.72 -7.18
C LYS A 101 -1.31 -3.96 -8.51
N MET A 102 -2.40 -3.45 -9.07
CA MET A 102 -2.37 -2.39 -10.09
C MET A 102 -1.96 -1.01 -9.51
N SER A 103 -2.01 -0.83 -8.19
CA SER A 103 -1.69 0.47 -7.55
C SER A 103 -0.30 1.04 -7.89
N PRO A 104 0.81 0.28 -7.99
CA PRO A 104 2.10 0.81 -8.42
C PRO A 104 2.06 1.39 -9.84
N PHE A 105 1.31 0.74 -10.74
CA PHE A 105 1.12 1.23 -12.10
C PHE A 105 0.36 2.58 -12.10
N PHE A 106 -0.76 2.66 -11.39
CA PHE A 106 -1.54 3.89 -11.28
C PHE A 106 -0.82 4.99 -10.48
N ALA A 107 0.10 4.66 -9.59
CA ALA A 107 0.97 5.65 -8.95
C ALA A 107 1.93 6.31 -9.96
N VAL A 108 2.46 5.54 -10.92
CA VAL A 108 3.28 6.09 -12.01
C VAL A 108 2.42 6.96 -12.93
N VAL A 109 1.27 6.45 -13.38
CA VAL A 109 0.34 7.20 -14.23
C VAL A 109 -0.13 8.49 -13.53
N GLY A 110 -0.53 8.40 -12.26
CA GLY A 110 -0.93 9.56 -11.47
C GLY A 110 0.18 10.61 -11.33
N SER A 111 1.44 10.19 -11.23
CA SER A 111 2.56 11.12 -11.15
C SER A 111 2.75 11.97 -12.41
N LEU A 112 2.36 11.47 -13.59
CA LEU A 112 2.40 12.22 -14.84
C LEU A 112 1.46 13.44 -14.79
N PHE A 113 0.22 13.22 -14.36
CA PHE A 113 -0.82 14.27 -14.38
C PHE A 113 -0.75 15.17 -13.13
N ILE A 114 -0.54 14.58 -11.94
CA ILE A 114 -0.61 15.31 -10.67
C ILE A 114 0.68 16.08 -10.39
N LEU A 115 1.84 15.47 -10.68
CA LEU A 115 3.17 16.03 -10.41
C LEU A 115 3.86 16.56 -11.67
N LYS A 116 3.31 16.26 -12.85
CA LYS A 116 3.91 16.56 -14.17
C LYS A 116 5.32 15.96 -14.32
N GLU A 117 5.56 14.81 -13.67
CA GLU A 117 6.82 14.09 -13.75
C GLU A 117 6.90 13.35 -15.09
N LYS A 118 7.94 13.62 -15.90
CA LYS A 118 8.20 12.84 -17.11
C LYS A 118 8.73 11.47 -16.72
N PHE A 119 8.16 10.39 -17.25
CA PHE A 119 8.71 9.04 -17.10
C PHE A 119 9.33 8.59 -18.42
N THR A 120 10.18 7.57 -18.33
CA THR A 120 10.79 6.93 -19.50
C THR A 120 10.10 5.62 -19.80
N VAL A 121 10.08 5.22 -21.06
CA VAL A 121 9.52 3.92 -21.48
C VAL A 121 10.09 2.76 -20.65
N PRO A 122 11.42 2.69 -20.41
CA PRO A 122 11.96 1.66 -19.53
C PRO A 122 11.32 1.62 -18.11
N GLN A 123 11.05 2.76 -17.50
CA GLN A 123 10.43 2.80 -16.17
C GLN A 123 9.01 2.26 -16.17
N GLY A 124 8.23 2.58 -17.21
CA GLY A 124 6.87 2.03 -17.39
C GLY A 124 6.89 0.53 -17.63
N LEU A 125 7.79 0.07 -18.50
CA LEU A 125 7.96 -1.36 -18.81
C LEU A 125 8.37 -2.17 -17.58
N ALA A 126 9.26 -1.66 -16.73
CA ALA A 126 9.66 -2.37 -15.51
C ALA A 126 8.48 -2.62 -14.56
N VAL A 127 7.64 -1.60 -14.37
CA VAL A 127 6.43 -1.74 -13.51
C VAL A 127 5.45 -2.72 -14.14
N PHE A 128 5.26 -2.66 -15.47
CA PHE A 128 4.36 -3.56 -16.19
C PHE A 128 4.84 -5.02 -16.15
N ILE A 129 6.13 -5.27 -16.41
CA ILE A 129 6.71 -6.62 -16.35
C ILE A 129 6.69 -7.16 -14.92
N ALA A 130 6.97 -6.33 -13.91
CA ALA A 130 6.86 -6.75 -12.50
C ALA A 130 5.40 -7.10 -12.13
N PHE A 131 4.41 -6.39 -12.69
CA PHE A 131 3.00 -6.75 -12.55
C PHE A 131 2.70 -8.12 -13.16
N ILE A 132 3.21 -8.43 -14.35
CA ILE A 132 3.11 -9.77 -14.95
C ILE A 132 3.74 -10.81 -14.03
N GLY A 133 4.93 -10.55 -13.46
CA GLY A 133 5.53 -11.41 -12.45
C GLY A 133 4.59 -11.62 -11.23
N GLY A 134 3.91 -10.58 -10.78
CA GLY A 134 2.89 -10.67 -9.74
C GLY A 134 1.71 -11.58 -10.12
N MET A 135 1.27 -11.56 -11.37
CA MET A 135 0.22 -12.48 -11.86
C MET A 135 0.65 -13.95 -11.77
N PHE A 136 1.92 -14.29 -12.06
CA PHE A 136 2.44 -15.63 -11.87
C PHE A 136 2.45 -16.08 -10.41
N VAL A 137 2.68 -15.16 -9.47
CA VAL A 137 2.66 -15.46 -8.03
C VAL A 137 1.23 -15.62 -7.51
N VAL A 138 0.35 -14.70 -7.85
CA VAL A 138 -1.04 -14.63 -7.34
C VAL A 138 -1.97 -15.60 -8.05
N LYS A 139 -1.71 -15.90 -9.33
CA LYS A 139 -2.48 -16.82 -10.20
C LYS A 139 -3.98 -16.50 -10.21
N PRO A 140 -4.36 -15.31 -10.64
CA PRO A 140 -5.77 -14.94 -10.70
C PRO A 140 -6.54 -15.86 -11.64
N THR A 141 -7.75 -16.24 -11.23
CA THR A 141 -8.63 -17.13 -12.00
C THR A 141 -9.75 -16.31 -12.63
N PHE A 142 -9.51 -15.79 -13.82
CA PHE A 142 -10.47 -14.90 -14.49
C PHE A 142 -11.73 -15.60 -15.06
N SER A 143 -11.80 -16.92 -15.03
CA SER A 143 -12.87 -17.71 -15.70
C SER A 143 -14.28 -17.48 -15.16
N ASN A 144 -14.41 -17.13 -13.87
CA ASN A 144 -15.69 -16.87 -13.20
C ASN A 144 -15.73 -15.50 -12.51
N MET A 145 -14.90 -14.55 -12.97
CA MET A 145 -14.84 -13.24 -12.35
C MET A 145 -16.04 -12.40 -12.76
N GLU A 146 -16.90 -12.05 -11.79
CA GLU A 146 -17.99 -11.13 -12.02
C GLU A 146 -17.46 -9.75 -12.39
N PHE A 147 -17.96 -9.19 -13.48
CA PHE A 147 -17.46 -7.91 -14.03
C PHE A 147 -17.56 -6.77 -13.01
N PHE A 148 -18.67 -6.66 -12.30
CA PHE A 148 -18.91 -5.54 -11.38
C PHE A 148 -17.94 -5.56 -10.16
N PRO A 149 -17.78 -6.66 -9.39
CA PRO A 149 -16.77 -6.76 -8.34
C PRO A 149 -15.34 -6.55 -8.85
N ALA A 150 -15.01 -7.02 -10.06
CA ALA A 150 -13.70 -6.81 -10.67
C ALA A 150 -13.43 -5.34 -10.98
N ALA A 151 -14.42 -4.63 -11.56
CA ALA A 151 -14.32 -3.19 -11.82
C ALA A 151 -14.16 -2.38 -10.53
N ILE A 152 -14.87 -2.74 -9.46
CA ILE A 152 -14.70 -2.11 -8.13
C ILE A 152 -13.30 -2.41 -7.57
N GLY A 153 -12.82 -3.66 -7.66
CA GLY A 153 -11.47 -4.03 -7.23
C GLY A 153 -10.38 -3.24 -7.97
N LEU A 154 -10.53 -3.09 -9.29
CA LEU A 154 -9.63 -2.26 -10.10
C LEU A 154 -9.69 -0.78 -9.67
N LEU A 155 -10.88 -0.23 -9.40
CA LEU A 155 -11.05 1.11 -8.86
C LEU A 155 -10.32 1.28 -7.52
N GLY A 156 -10.28 0.22 -6.69
CA GLY A 156 -9.48 0.16 -5.48
C GLY A 156 -7.98 0.36 -5.76
N GLY A 157 -7.44 -0.36 -6.75
CA GLY A 157 -6.04 -0.20 -7.21
C GLY A 157 -5.74 1.18 -7.77
N VAL A 158 -6.66 1.74 -8.58
CA VAL A 158 -6.59 3.14 -9.08
C VAL A 158 -6.56 4.12 -7.92
N GLY A 159 -7.50 4.00 -6.98
CA GLY A 159 -7.60 4.87 -5.81
C GLY A 159 -6.32 4.87 -4.98
N ALA A 160 -5.78 3.69 -4.67
CA ALA A 160 -4.53 3.55 -3.94
C ALA A 160 -3.34 4.18 -4.68
N GLY A 161 -3.20 3.92 -5.98
CA GLY A 161 -2.11 4.47 -6.79
C GLY A 161 -2.15 6.00 -6.89
N LEU A 162 -3.31 6.57 -7.17
CA LEU A 162 -3.50 8.02 -7.20
C LEU A 162 -3.27 8.65 -5.83
N ALA A 163 -3.71 7.97 -4.74
CA ALA A 163 -3.45 8.42 -3.38
C ALA A 163 -1.95 8.56 -3.09
N TYR A 164 -1.10 7.66 -3.60
CA TYR A 164 0.36 7.77 -3.46
C TYR A 164 0.94 8.94 -4.25
N SER A 165 0.38 9.26 -5.42
CA SER A 165 0.78 10.45 -6.18
C SER A 165 0.42 11.74 -5.45
N PHE A 166 -0.75 11.83 -4.84
CA PHE A 166 -1.14 12.97 -3.99
C PHE A 166 -0.34 13.02 -2.69
N LEU A 167 0.02 11.87 -2.09
CA LEU A 167 0.92 11.80 -0.95
C LEU A 167 2.27 12.46 -1.27
N ARG A 168 2.86 12.12 -2.42
CA ARG A 168 4.09 12.75 -2.89
C ARG A 168 3.90 14.25 -3.13
N LYS A 169 2.78 14.65 -3.73
CA LYS A 169 2.44 16.07 -3.94
C LYS A 169 2.37 16.84 -2.63
N ALA A 170 1.73 16.29 -1.61
CA ALA A 170 1.71 16.89 -0.28
C ALA A 170 3.13 17.05 0.30
N GLY A 171 4.00 16.06 0.11
CA GLY A 171 5.41 16.13 0.49
C GLY A 171 6.18 17.24 -0.20
N THR A 172 5.93 17.51 -1.50
CA THR A 172 6.58 18.63 -2.21
C THR A 172 6.18 20.01 -1.68
N TYR A 173 5.04 20.13 -1.01
CA TYR A 173 4.60 21.35 -0.32
C TYR A 173 5.11 21.45 1.13
N GLY A 174 5.95 20.52 1.58
CA GLY A 174 6.54 20.53 2.92
C GLY A 174 5.62 20.02 4.02
N VAL A 175 4.48 19.38 3.68
CA VAL A 175 3.61 18.77 4.69
C VAL A 175 4.34 17.59 5.35
N LYS A 176 4.30 17.51 6.67
CA LYS A 176 4.96 16.43 7.41
C LYS A 176 4.24 15.09 7.18
N GLY A 177 5.02 14.03 6.95
CA GLY A 177 4.49 12.68 6.74
C GLY A 177 3.54 12.21 7.86
N PRO A 178 3.91 12.34 9.15
CA PRO A 178 3.03 11.99 10.26
C PRO A 178 1.69 12.73 10.24
N PHE A 179 1.65 14.00 9.79
CA PHE A 179 0.38 14.73 9.66
C PHE A 179 -0.52 14.12 8.57
N VAL A 180 0.05 13.74 7.41
CA VAL A 180 -0.74 13.10 6.34
C VAL A 180 -1.29 11.75 6.80
N ILE A 181 -0.51 11.00 7.58
CA ILE A 181 -0.96 9.72 8.15
C ILE A 181 -2.08 9.98 9.17
N LEU A 182 -1.90 10.94 10.07
CA LEU A 182 -2.91 11.31 11.08
C LEU A 182 -4.24 11.72 10.41
N PHE A 183 -4.16 12.59 9.41
CA PHE A 183 -5.34 13.08 8.70
C PHE A 183 -6.07 11.94 7.96
N PHE A 184 -5.33 11.09 7.25
CA PHE A 184 -5.89 9.92 6.57
C PHE A 184 -6.53 8.93 7.54
N SER A 185 -5.81 8.54 8.61
CA SER A 185 -6.32 7.58 9.59
C SER A 185 -7.50 8.15 10.36
N GLY A 186 -7.46 9.42 10.77
CA GLY A 186 -8.56 10.09 11.44
C GLY A 186 -9.81 10.20 10.57
N SER A 187 -9.67 10.62 9.31
CA SER A 187 -10.78 10.64 8.36
C SER A 187 -11.38 9.24 8.14
N SER A 188 -10.51 8.21 8.04
CA SER A 188 -10.96 6.82 7.90
C SER A 188 -11.74 6.34 9.14
N LEU A 189 -11.31 6.71 10.34
CA LEU A 189 -12.00 6.37 11.58
C LEU A 189 -13.38 7.02 11.66
N ILE A 190 -13.51 8.29 11.26
CA ILE A 190 -14.81 8.98 11.20
C ILE A 190 -15.80 8.24 10.31
N VAL A 191 -15.33 7.66 9.19
CA VAL A 191 -16.18 6.94 8.24
C VAL A 191 -16.46 5.50 8.69
N PHE A 192 -15.42 4.76 9.14
CA PHE A 192 -15.56 3.32 9.39
C PHE A 192 -16.07 2.98 10.80
N THR A 193 -15.79 3.82 11.82
CA THR A 193 -16.23 3.52 13.19
C THR A 193 -17.75 3.46 13.34
N PRO A 194 -18.57 4.38 12.77
CA PRO A 194 -20.02 4.23 12.82
C PRO A 194 -20.51 2.90 12.22
N ILE A 195 -19.95 2.49 11.08
CA ILE A 195 -20.31 1.24 10.39
C ILE A 195 -19.93 0.04 11.27
N MET A 196 -18.74 0.06 11.90
CA MET A 196 -18.31 -0.98 12.83
C MET A 196 -19.27 -1.08 14.03
N VAL A 197 -19.64 0.03 14.64
CA VAL A 197 -20.55 0.03 15.83
C VAL A 197 -21.91 -0.54 15.49
N MET A 198 -22.44 -0.26 14.30
CA MET A 198 -23.73 -0.80 13.84
C MET A 198 -23.70 -2.32 13.58
N ASN A 199 -22.53 -2.88 13.28
CA ASN A 199 -22.33 -4.29 12.92
C ASN A 199 -21.31 -4.97 13.85
N TYR A 200 -21.20 -4.52 15.09
CA TYR A 200 -20.19 -4.99 16.03
C TYR A 200 -20.28 -6.48 16.31
N VAL A 201 -19.14 -7.16 16.23
CA VAL A 201 -18.98 -8.56 16.60
C VAL A 201 -18.07 -8.65 17.84
N HIS A 202 -18.46 -9.51 18.78
CA HIS A 202 -17.64 -9.71 19.99
C HIS A 202 -16.31 -10.39 19.64
N LEU A 203 -15.21 -9.73 19.97
CA LEU A 203 -13.85 -10.21 19.70
C LEU A 203 -13.30 -11.00 20.89
N SER A 204 -12.69 -12.16 20.63
CA SER A 204 -11.88 -12.85 21.64
C SER A 204 -10.59 -12.09 21.95
N GLY A 205 -9.99 -12.35 23.13
CA GLY A 205 -8.72 -11.73 23.50
C GLY A 205 -7.59 -12.00 22.47
N TYR A 206 -7.57 -13.20 21.88
CA TYR A 206 -6.63 -13.55 20.82
C TYR A 206 -6.85 -12.72 19.55
N GLN A 207 -8.10 -12.59 19.09
CA GLN A 207 -8.46 -11.77 17.94
C GLN A 207 -8.06 -10.30 18.16
N LEU A 208 -8.35 -9.76 19.35
CA LEU A 208 -7.95 -8.41 19.72
C LEU A 208 -6.43 -8.22 19.64
N LEU A 209 -5.65 -9.17 20.17
CA LEU A 209 -4.19 -9.12 20.07
C LEU A 209 -3.72 -9.12 18.60
N MET A 210 -4.27 -10.02 17.77
CA MET A 210 -3.93 -10.07 16.34
C MET A 210 -4.29 -8.78 15.60
N LEU A 211 -5.42 -8.17 15.93
CA LEU A 211 -5.83 -6.89 15.34
C LEU A 211 -4.95 -5.71 15.77
N VAL A 212 -4.47 -5.69 17.02
CA VAL A 212 -3.50 -4.69 17.49
C VAL A 212 -2.16 -4.86 16.76
N LEU A 213 -1.66 -6.10 16.64
CA LEU A 213 -0.43 -6.40 15.88
C LEU A 213 -0.58 -6.08 14.39
N CYS A 214 -1.74 -6.36 13.81
CA CYS A 214 -2.10 -5.93 12.45
C CYS A 214 -2.02 -4.40 12.32
N GLY A 215 -2.63 -3.66 13.25
CA GLY A 215 -2.60 -2.21 13.29
C GLY A 215 -1.19 -1.64 13.43
N ALA A 216 -0.37 -2.23 14.30
CA ALA A 216 1.03 -1.83 14.48
C ALA A 216 1.84 -2.05 13.19
N SER A 217 1.73 -3.24 12.59
CA SER A 217 2.40 -3.54 11.31
C SER A 217 1.93 -2.59 10.20
N ALA A 218 0.61 -2.36 10.11
CA ALA A 218 0.05 -1.40 9.15
C ALA A 218 0.59 0.02 9.36
N ALA A 219 0.73 0.47 10.60
CA ALA A 219 1.25 1.79 10.91
C ALA A 219 2.72 1.91 10.49
N PHE A 220 3.60 0.95 10.83
CA PHE A 220 4.99 0.95 10.36
C PHE A 220 5.07 0.94 8.84
N GLY A 221 4.28 0.10 8.16
CA GLY A 221 4.17 0.08 6.71
C GLY A 221 3.75 1.42 6.14
N GLN A 222 2.75 2.07 6.75
CA GLN A 222 2.23 3.37 6.32
C GLN A 222 3.25 4.51 6.53
N PHE A 223 4.01 4.51 7.63
CA PHE A 223 5.10 5.45 7.83
C PHE A 223 6.20 5.25 6.80
N ALA A 224 6.60 4.01 6.55
CA ALA A 224 7.63 3.66 5.58
C ALA A 224 7.22 4.06 4.15
N ILE A 225 6.00 3.72 3.70
CA ILE A 225 5.54 4.10 2.35
C ILE A 225 5.42 5.63 2.20
N THR A 226 5.00 6.33 3.25
CA THR A 226 4.95 7.79 3.25
C THR A 226 6.36 8.37 3.09
N ALA A 227 7.33 7.87 3.84
CA ALA A 227 8.73 8.26 3.71
C ALA A 227 9.28 7.92 2.31
N ALA A 228 8.96 6.74 1.75
CA ALA A 228 9.40 6.34 0.41
C ALA A 228 8.98 7.36 -0.65
N TYR A 229 7.70 7.71 -0.71
CA TYR A 229 7.18 8.66 -1.69
C TYR A 229 7.60 10.11 -1.43
N TYR A 230 8.04 10.45 -0.22
CA TYR A 230 8.64 11.75 0.07
C TYR A 230 10.08 11.83 -0.44
N HIS A 231 10.82 10.72 -0.46
CA HIS A 231 12.21 10.68 -0.88
C HIS A 231 12.38 10.50 -2.38
N ALA A 232 11.49 9.74 -3.05
CA ALA A 232 11.65 9.41 -4.45
C ALA A 232 10.32 9.43 -5.24
N PRO A 233 10.35 9.71 -6.55
CA PRO A 233 9.17 9.69 -7.40
C PRO A 233 8.66 8.27 -7.66
N ALA A 234 7.34 8.14 -7.86
CA ALA A 234 6.69 6.85 -8.10
C ALA A 234 7.35 6.08 -9.25
N LYS A 235 7.68 6.75 -10.35
CA LYS A 235 8.35 6.17 -11.52
C LYS A 235 9.67 5.44 -11.22
N GLN A 236 10.35 5.80 -10.14
CA GLN A 236 11.63 5.20 -9.75
C GLN A 236 11.47 4.07 -8.74
N ILE A 237 10.45 4.11 -7.89
CA ILE A 237 10.33 3.21 -6.76
C ILE A 237 9.16 2.25 -6.80
N SER A 238 8.10 2.52 -7.57
CA SER A 238 6.85 1.73 -7.52
C SER A 238 7.05 0.24 -7.83
N VAL A 239 8.05 -0.13 -8.64
CA VAL A 239 8.37 -1.54 -8.91
C VAL A 239 8.71 -2.33 -7.64
N PHE A 240 9.30 -1.67 -6.63
CA PHE A 240 9.69 -2.32 -5.37
C PHE A 240 8.50 -2.66 -4.48
N ASP A 241 7.30 -2.12 -4.74
CA ASP A 241 6.09 -2.50 -4.01
C ASP A 241 5.71 -3.98 -4.24
N TYR A 242 6.08 -4.55 -5.39
CA TYR A 242 5.86 -5.97 -5.68
C TYR A 242 6.70 -6.90 -4.78
N THR A 243 7.75 -6.40 -4.11
CA THR A 243 8.50 -7.20 -3.12
C THR A 243 7.63 -7.65 -1.95
N GLN A 244 6.48 -7.01 -1.71
CA GLN A 244 5.50 -7.49 -0.75
C GLN A 244 5.03 -8.92 -1.05
N LEU A 245 4.94 -9.31 -2.31
CA LEU A 245 4.57 -10.68 -2.69
C LEU A 245 5.62 -11.69 -2.24
N LEU A 246 6.92 -11.32 -2.33
CA LEU A 246 8.03 -12.16 -1.85
C LEU A 246 7.93 -12.37 -0.33
N PHE A 247 7.73 -11.29 0.43
CA PHE A 247 7.58 -11.38 1.88
C PHE A 247 6.32 -12.15 2.28
N SER A 248 5.20 -11.93 1.59
CA SER A 248 3.95 -12.66 1.85
C SER A 248 4.11 -14.16 1.62
N THR A 249 4.87 -14.56 0.60
CA THR A 249 5.17 -15.97 0.35
C THR A 249 6.12 -16.54 1.40
N ALA A 250 7.17 -15.82 1.78
CA ALA A 250 8.06 -16.26 2.84
C ALA A 250 7.28 -16.49 4.15
N PHE A 251 6.43 -15.56 4.55
CA PHE A 251 5.56 -15.75 5.71
C PHE A 251 4.56 -16.89 5.51
N GLY A 252 4.00 -17.04 4.31
CA GLY A 252 3.13 -18.16 3.95
C GLY A 252 3.81 -19.51 4.15
N PHE A 253 5.06 -19.62 3.74
CA PHE A 253 5.87 -20.83 3.90
C PHE A 253 6.20 -21.09 5.37
N PHE A 254 6.80 -20.13 6.08
CA PHE A 254 7.31 -20.33 7.43
C PHE A 254 6.20 -20.43 8.49
N ILE A 255 5.08 -19.71 8.33
CA ILE A 255 4.02 -19.64 9.34
C ILE A 255 2.87 -20.60 9.02
N PHE A 256 2.54 -20.77 7.74
CA PHE A 256 1.37 -21.54 7.31
C PHE A 256 1.72 -22.83 6.54
N GLY A 257 3.00 -23.15 6.37
CA GLY A 257 3.45 -24.35 5.64
C GLY A 257 3.11 -24.35 4.13
N MET A 258 2.84 -23.18 3.55
CA MET A 258 2.48 -23.04 2.14
C MET A 258 3.73 -23.10 1.26
N VAL A 259 3.88 -24.17 0.47
CA VAL A 259 4.99 -24.31 -0.45
C VAL A 259 4.68 -23.61 -1.77
N PRO A 260 5.53 -22.65 -2.22
CA PRO A 260 5.37 -22.05 -3.53
C PRO A 260 5.63 -23.06 -4.63
N ASP A 261 4.85 -23.04 -5.68
CA ASP A 261 5.05 -23.89 -6.85
C ASP A 261 5.97 -23.22 -7.89
N VAL A 262 6.27 -23.95 -8.96
CA VAL A 262 7.18 -23.52 -10.03
C VAL A 262 6.75 -22.19 -10.66
N THR A 263 5.44 -21.99 -10.88
CA THR A 263 4.94 -20.75 -11.50
C THR A 263 5.15 -19.55 -10.59
N SER A 264 4.98 -19.70 -9.27
CA SER A 264 5.28 -18.66 -8.30
C SER A 264 6.78 -18.31 -8.28
N ILE A 265 7.66 -19.32 -8.39
CA ILE A 265 9.12 -19.09 -8.46
C ILE A 265 9.48 -18.28 -9.71
N ILE A 266 8.89 -18.56 -10.87
CA ILE A 266 9.08 -17.75 -12.09
C ILE A 266 8.64 -16.30 -11.83
N GLY A 267 7.50 -16.10 -11.20
CA GLY A 267 7.01 -14.77 -10.84
C GLY A 267 7.98 -14.01 -9.93
N TYR A 268 8.59 -14.67 -8.93
CA TYR A 268 9.59 -14.04 -8.06
C TYR A 268 10.85 -13.63 -8.81
N VAL A 269 11.34 -14.47 -9.70
CA VAL A 269 12.51 -14.15 -10.55
C VAL A 269 12.23 -12.91 -11.38
N ILE A 270 11.05 -12.81 -12.00
CA ILE A 270 10.64 -11.63 -12.78
C ILE A 270 10.61 -10.38 -11.91
N ILE A 271 9.96 -10.43 -10.72
CA ILE A 271 9.85 -9.29 -9.80
C ILE A 271 11.23 -8.81 -9.36
N VAL A 272 12.11 -9.73 -8.94
CA VAL A 272 13.47 -9.40 -8.48
C VAL A 272 14.31 -8.84 -9.63
N ALA A 273 14.24 -9.44 -10.82
CA ALA A 273 14.95 -8.95 -11.99
C ALA A 273 14.55 -7.52 -12.36
N MET A 274 13.24 -7.22 -12.35
CA MET A 274 12.74 -5.87 -12.64
C MET A 274 13.09 -4.85 -11.54
N ALA A 275 13.07 -5.27 -10.28
CA ALA A 275 13.50 -4.43 -9.17
C ALA A 275 15.00 -4.07 -9.27
N LEU A 276 15.86 -5.07 -9.54
CA LEU A 276 17.30 -4.87 -9.74
C LEU A 276 17.58 -4.01 -10.97
N TRP A 277 16.92 -4.33 -12.10
CA TRP A 277 17.09 -3.55 -13.32
C TRP A 277 16.70 -2.07 -13.10
N MET A 278 15.58 -1.80 -12.48
CA MET A 278 15.13 -0.44 -12.16
C MET A 278 16.11 0.27 -11.22
N PHE A 279 16.67 -0.46 -10.22
CA PHE A 279 17.65 0.09 -9.31
C PHE A 279 18.91 0.59 -10.05
N PHE A 280 19.49 -0.25 -10.92
CA PHE A 280 20.68 0.10 -11.68
C PHE A 280 20.39 1.15 -12.76
N TYR A 281 19.24 1.06 -13.44
CA TYR A 281 18.82 2.04 -14.44
C TYR A 281 18.74 3.45 -13.88
N ASN A 282 18.08 3.62 -12.73
CA ASN A 282 17.93 4.94 -12.11
C ASN A 282 19.27 5.42 -11.50
N LYS A 283 20.08 4.51 -10.93
CA LYS A 283 21.42 4.85 -10.42
C LYS A 283 22.32 5.47 -11.50
N ASN A 284 22.29 4.92 -12.71
CA ASN A 284 23.13 5.39 -13.83
C ASN A 284 22.62 6.70 -14.46
N ARG A 285 21.36 7.08 -14.26
CA ARG A 285 20.82 8.35 -14.80
C ARG A 285 20.96 9.54 -13.86
N ASP A 286 21.17 9.28 -12.59
CA ASP A 286 21.44 10.32 -11.59
C ASP A 286 22.93 10.62 -11.47
N THR A 287 23.79 9.95 -12.28
CA THR A 287 25.20 10.28 -12.52
C THR A 287 25.31 11.23 -13.68
#